data_b8923c0be675d4066552d9d2f249de89
#
_entry.id   b8923c0be675d4066552d9d2f249de89
#
_cell.length_a   1.000
_cell.length_b   1.000
_cell.length_c   1.000
_cell.angle_alpha   90.00
_cell.angle_beta   90.00
_cell.angle_gamma   90.00
#
_symmetry.space_group_name_H-M   'P 1'
#
loop_
_entity.id
_entity.type
_entity.pdbx_description
1 polymer ?
#
loop_
_entity_poly.entity_id
_entity_poly.type
_entity_poly.pdbx_seq_one_letter_code
_entity_poly.pdbx_strand_id
1 'polypeptide(L)'
;MSTDKNALAISLFSEVLAADQMVRNRLSRVLPKGMEISHFSVLNHLAWHEGERTPAQLAETFNVTRGAMTNTLNRLEWAGYIHIRPDWDDARRKMVAISPAGLRARDQALSSIAPMVGEVIDKLGEDRVRSTLPILRQLRDQLSSKPKPD
;
A
#
# COMPACT_ATOMS: atom_id res chain seq x y z
N MET A 1 4.34 -29.37 -21.85
CA MET A 1 3.64 -28.97 -20.61
C MET A 1 4.43 -27.94 -19.80
N SER A 2 5.70 -28.16 -19.58
CA SER A 2 6.56 -27.20 -18.84
C SER A 2 6.71 -25.84 -19.56
N THR A 3 6.84 -25.84 -20.87
CA THR A 3 7.03 -24.62 -21.69
C THR A 3 5.79 -23.72 -21.72
N ASP A 4 4.61 -24.28 -21.75
CA ASP A 4 3.34 -23.54 -21.76
C ASP A 4 3.08 -22.86 -20.40
N LYS A 5 3.34 -23.57 -19.31
CA LYS A 5 3.22 -23.06 -17.94
C LYS A 5 4.16 -21.88 -17.69
N ASN A 6 5.40 -21.98 -18.16
CA ASN A 6 6.39 -20.92 -18.01
C ASN A 6 6.02 -19.69 -18.87
N ALA A 7 5.55 -19.89 -20.07
CA ALA A 7 5.08 -18.80 -20.93
C ALA A 7 3.89 -18.06 -20.30
N LEU A 8 2.95 -18.79 -19.72
CA LEU A 8 1.81 -18.21 -19.02
C LEU A 8 2.24 -17.40 -17.78
N ALA A 9 3.16 -17.96 -16.99
CA ALA A 9 3.71 -17.27 -15.82
C ALA A 9 4.44 -15.99 -16.22
N ILE A 10 5.27 -16.03 -17.25
CA ILE A 10 5.97 -14.84 -17.76
C ILE A 10 4.98 -13.77 -18.21
N SER A 11 3.92 -14.16 -18.92
CA SER A 11 2.87 -13.25 -19.35
C SER A 11 2.17 -12.58 -18.16
N LEU A 12 1.81 -13.36 -17.14
CA LEU A 12 1.18 -12.85 -15.93
C LEU A 12 2.07 -11.83 -15.21
N PHE A 13 3.34 -12.19 -14.95
CA PHE A 13 4.26 -11.29 -14.26
C PHE A 13 4.57 -10.03 -15.08
N SER A 14 4.70 -10.16 -16.40
CA SER A 14 4.92 -9.01 -17.28
C SER A 14 3.75 -8.02 -17.23
N GLU A 15 2.52 -8.51 -17.24
CA GLU A 15 1.34 -7.65 -17.13
C GLU A 15 1.24 -6.99 -15.75
N VAL A 16 1.52 -7.73 -14.69
CA VAL A 16 1.54 -7.18 -13.32
C VAL A 16 2.56 -6.07 -13.19
N LEU A 17 3.79 -6.28 -13.68
CA LEU A 17 4.86 -5.28 -13.63
C LEU A 17 4.53 -4.05 -14.47
N ALA A 18 3.99 -4.23 -15.67
CA ALA A 18 3.58 -3.12 -16.54
C ALA A 18 2.44 -2.32 -15.91
N ALA A 19 1.42 -2.99 -15.38
CA ALA A 19 0.30 -2.35 -14.69
C ALA A 19 0.77 -1.57 -13.46
N ASP A 20 1.66 -2.15 -12.64
CA ASP A 20 2.25 -1.48 -11.47
C ASP A 20 2.95 -0.18 -11.87
N GLN A 21 3.78 -0.20 -12.90
CA GLN A 21 4.49 0.99 -13.36
C GLN A 21 3.52 2.09 -13.85
N MET A 22 2.49 1.71 -14.59
CA MET A 22 1.49 2.65 -15.09
C MET A 22 0.65 3.26 -13.96
N VAL A 23 0.24 2.43 -13.00
CA VAL A 23 -0.49 2.89 -11.81
C VAL A 23 0.36 3.89 -11.01
N ARG A 24 1.62 3.58 -10.76
CA ARG A 24 2.54 4.48 -10.05
C ARG A 24 2.71 5.81 -10.77
N ASN A 25 2.90 5.78 -12.08
CA ASN A 25 3.05 7.00 -12.88
C ASN A 25 1.79 7.90 -12.79
N ARG A 26 0.61 7.30 -12.88
CA ARG A 26 -0.64 8.05 -12.79
C ARG A 26 -0.90 8.58 -11.38
N LEU A 27 -0.71 7.77 -10.36
CA LEU A 27 -0.88 8.18 -8.96
C LEU A 27 0.07 9.33 -8.61
N SER A 28 1.31 9.27 -9.03
CA SER A 28 2.29 10.32 -8.77
C SER A 28 1.89 11.67 -9.35
N ARG A 29 1.12 11.69 -10.43
CA ARG A 29 0.64 12.92 -11.07
C ARG A 29 -0.59 13.53 -10.39
N VAL A 30 -1.43 12.70 -9.77
CA VAL A 30 -2.69 13.15 -9.16
C VAL A 30 -2.61 13.31 -7.64
N LEU A 31 -1.63 12.72 -6.99
CA LEU A 31 -1.43 12.93 -5.56
C LEU A 31 -1.10 14.39 -5.25
N PRO A 32 -1.53 14.89 -4.09
CA PRO A 32 -1.18 16.25 -3.66
C PRO A 32 0.32 16.48 -3.70
N LYS A 33 0.73 17.70 -3.98
CA LYS A 33 2.14 18.09 -4.05
C LYS A 33 2.86 17.77 -2.74
N GLY A 34 4.00 17.08 -2.85
CA GLY A 34 4.82 16.68 -1.70
C GLY A 34 4.41 15.34 -1.09
N MET A 35 3.34 14.71 -1.55
CA MET A 35 2.93 13.38 -1.11
C MET A 35 3.36 12.32 -2.12
N GLU A 36 4.24 11.43 -1.70
CA GLU A 36 4.63 10.26 -2.48
C GLU A 36 3.64 9.10 -2.27
N ILE A 37 3.66 8.11 -3.16
CA ILE A 37 2.80 6.92 -3.06
C ILE A 37 3.01 6.19 -1.72
N SER A 38 4.26 6.09 -1.26
CA SER A 38 4.58 5.47 0.01
C SER A 38 3.93 6.19 1.20
N HIS A 39 3.89 7.52 1.18
CA HIS A 39 3.22 8.31 2.21
C HIS A 39 1.71 8.05 2.22
N PHE A 40 1.09 8.14 1.06
CA PHE A 40 -0.35 7.87 0.92
C PHE A 40 -0.70 6.44 1.36
N SER A 41 0.08 5.44 0.94
CA SER A 41 -0.17 4.04 1.27
C SER A 41 -0.16 3.79 2.77
N VAL A 42 0.81 4.35 3.48
CA VAL A 42 0.90 4.23 4.94
C VAL A 42 -0.28 4.94 5.62
N LEU A 43 -0.59 6.16 5.23
CA LEU A 43 -1.72 6.91 5.78
C LEU A 43 -3.04 6.19 5.54
N ASN A 44 -3.25 5.67 4.34
CA ASN A 44 -4.46 4.93 4.00
C ASN A 44 -4.60 3.64 4.83
N HIS A 45 -3.49 2.92 5.02
CA HIS A 45 -3.47 1.72 5.87
C HIS A 45 -3.81 2.05 7.32
N LEU A 46 -3.19 3.08 7.90
CA LEU A 46 -3.44 3.50 9.28
C LEU A 46 -4.86 4.01 9.48
N ALA A 47 -5.47 4.61 8.45
CA ALA A 47 -6.85 5.08 8.51
C ALA A 47 -7.88 3.93 8.55
N TRP A 48 -7.57 2.82 7.90
CA TRP A 48 -8.45 1.64 7.84
C TRP A 48 -8.19 0.63 8.95
N HIS A 49 -6.97 0.59 9.48
CA HIS A 49 -6.60 -0.36 10.52
C HIS A 49 -7.02 0.18 11.89
N GLU A 50 -7.77 -0.60 12.61
CA GLU A 50 -8.09 -0.28 14.01
C GLU A 50 -6.84 -0.43 14.88
N GLY A 51 -6.54 0.62 15.64
CA GLY A 51 -5.43 0.66 16.59
C GLY A 51 -4.10 1.05 15.97
N GLU A 52 -3.10 1.05 16.83
CA GLU A 52 -1.74 1.45 16.50
C GLU A 52 -0.97 0.30 15.83
N ARG A 53 0.04 0.66 15.06
CA ARG A 53 0.93 -0.31 14.39
C ARG A 53 2.39 -0.01 14.74
N THR A 54 3.21 -1.06 14.81
CA THR A 54 4.67 -0.87 14.93
C THR A 54 5.29 -0.59 13.57
N PRO A 55 6.44 0.11 13.51
CA PRO A 55 7.18 0.26 12.25
C PRO A 55 7.52 -1.06 11.58
N ALA A 56 7.85 -2.10 12.37
CA ALA A 56 8.14 -3.43 11.85
C ALA A 56 6.92 -4.06 11.15
N GLN A 57 5.72 -3.94 11.75
CA GLN A 57 4.47 -4.41 11.14
C GLN A 57 4.16 -3.68 9.85
N LEU A 58 4.40 -2.36 9.80
CA LEU A 58 4.19 -1.56 8.58
C LEU A 58 5.19 -1.95 7.48
N ALA A 59 6.47 -2.10 7.81
CA ALA A 59 7.48 -2.54 6.85
C ALA A 59 7.11 -3.89 6.23
N GLU A 60 6.62 -4.81 7.05
CA GLU A 60 6.16 -6.12 6.63
C GLU A 60 4.91 -6.04 5.74
N THR A 61 3.91 -5.26 6.13
CA THR A 61 2.68 -5.07 5.36
C THR A 61 2.96 -4.57 3.95
N PHE A 62 3.89 -3.63 3.80
CA PHE A 62 4.26 -3.04 2.52
C PHE A 62 5.43 -3.72 1.82
N ASN A 63 5.97 -4.78 2.42
CA ASN A 63 7.10 -5.54 1.89
C ASN A 63 8.29 -4.63 1.52
N VAL A 64 8.65 -3.76 2.44
CA VAL A 64 9.80 -2.86 2.33
C VAL A 64 10.77 -3.10 3.48
N THR A 65 11.99 -2.60 3.35
CA THR A 65 12.98 -2.68 4.43
C THR A 65 12.57 -1.80 5.61
N ARG A 66 13.06 -2.11 6.79
CA ARG A 66 12.85 -1.27 8.00
C ARG A 66 13.39 0.14 7.79
N GLY A 67 14.53 0.29 7.11
CA GLY A 67 15.11 1.60 6.79
C GLY A 67 14.24 2.43 5.87
N ALA A 68 13.67 1.83 4.83
CA ALA A 68 12.73 2.50 3.93
C ALA A 68 11.46 2.93 4.67
N MET A 69 10.92 2.07 5.53
CA MET A 69 9.75 2.42 6.34
C MET A 69 10.07 3.53 7.34
N THR A 70 11.21 3.47 8.00
CA THR A 70 11.66 4.53 8.91
C THR A 70 11.74 5.89 8.21
N ASN A 71 12.29 5.94 7.00
CA ASN A 71 12.31 7.17 6.20
C ASN A 71 10.91 7.70 5.91
N THR A 72 10.00 6.84 5.50
CA THR A 72 8.60 7.20 5.24
C THR A 72 7.93 7.75 6.51
N LEU A 73 8.08 7.05 7.63
CA LEU A 73 7.49 7.45 8.91
C LEU A 73 8.07 8.77 9.43
N ASN A 74 9.37 8.99 9.29
CA ASN A 74 9.99 10.24 9.70
C ASN A 74 9.43 11.43 8.91
N ARG A 75 9.21 11.29 7.62
CA ARG A 75 8.59 12.33 6.79
C ARG A 75 7.15 12.59 7.19
N LEU A 76 6.38 11.55 7.46
CA LEU A 76 4.98 11.66 7.90
C LEU A 76 4.87 12.30 9.28
N GLU A 77 5.76 11.96 10.19
CA GLU A 77 5.82 12.58 11.54
C GLU A 77 6.20 14.06 11.43
N TRP A 78 7.21 14.37 10.63
CA TRP A 78 7.62 15.75 10.37
C TRP A 78 6.48 16.61 9.81
N ALA A 79 5.66 16.04 8.92
CA ALA A 79 4.49 16.71 8.38
C ALA A 79 3.31 16.82 9.38
N GLY A 80 3.41 16.17 10.53
CA GLY A 80 2.33 16.14 11.55
C GLY A 80 1.19 15.18 11.22
N TYR A 81 1.40 14.24 10.31
CA TYR A 81 0.36 13.31 9.84
C TYR A 81 0.26 12.04 10.68
N ILE A 82 1.28 11.73 11.43
CA ILE A 82 1.31 10.59 12.34
C ILE A 82 1.91 11.01 13.68
N HIS A 83 1.58 10.22 14.71
CA HIS A 83 2.22 10.27 16.02
C HIS A 83 2.99 8.98 16.24
N ILE A 84 4.21 9.09 16.72
CA ILE A 84 5.05 7.96 17.12
C ILE A 84 5.29 8.10 18.62
N ARG A 85 4.97 7.05 19.35
CA ARG A 85 5.19 6.98 20.80
C ARG A 85 5.89 5.67 21.18
N PRO A 86 6.58 5.65 22.34
CA PRO A 86 7.03 4.37 22.90
C PRO A 86 5.84 3.46 23.23
N ASP A 87 6.06 2.16 23.11
CA ASP A 87 5.11 1.19 23.66
C ASP A 87 5.22 1.21 25.19
N TRP A 88 4.11 1.37 25.87
CA TRP A 88 4.06 1.42 27.33
C TRP A 88 4.52 0.12 27.99
N ASP A 89 4.33 -1.02 27.30
CA ASP A 89 4.67 -2.35 27.79
C ASP A 89 6.09 -2.79 27.42
N ASP A 90 6.65 -2.22 26.33
CA ASP A 90 8.01 -2.52 25.88
C ASP A 90 8.66 -1.28 25.26
N ALA A 91 9.52 -0.61 26.02
CA ALA A 91 10.20 0.62 25.61
C ALA A 91 11.12 0.47 24.37
N ARG A 92 11.43 -0.76 23.95
CA ARG A 92 12.20 -1.02 22.71
C ARG A 92 11.34 -0.91 21.46
N ARG A 93 10.03 -0.92 21.61
CA ARG A 93 9.05 -0.83 20.52
C ARG A 93 8.48 0.58 20.44
N LYS A 94 8.11 0.97 19.24
CA LYS A 94 7.38 2.20 18.96
C LYS A 94 6.01 1.88 18.40
N MET A 95 5.04 2.73 18.68
CA MET A 95 3.68 2.61 18.16
C MET A 95 3.38 3.82 17.29
N VAL A 96 2.79 3.56 16.14
CA VAL A 96 2.45 4.57 15.13
C VAL A 96 0.94 4.68 15.01
N ALA A 97 0.42 5.90 15.09
CA ALA A 97 -0.99 6.20 14.89
C ALA A 97 -1.14 7.39 13.95
N ILE A 98 -2.21 7.38 13.15
CA ILE A 98 -2.54 8.51 12.29
C ILE A 98 -3.09 9.68 13.12
N SER A 99 -2.69 10.90 12.79
CA SER A 99 -3.21 12.12 13.41
C SER A 99 -4.48 12.62 12.70
N PRO A 100 -5.26 13.52 13.31
CA PRO A 100 -6.37 14.18 12.59
C PRO A 100 -5.92 14.89 11.32
N ALA A 101 -4.75 15.51 11.31
CA ALA A 101 -4.18 16.12 10.10
C ALA A 101 -3.82 15.05 9.06
N GLY A 102 -3.33 13.88 9.48
CA GLY A 102 -3.06 12.75 8.61
C GLY A 102 -4.32 12.19 7.95
N LEU A 103 -5.42 12.09 8.70
CA LEU A 103 -6.73 11.68 8.15
C LEU A 103 -7.20 12.67 7.08
N ARG A 104 -7.09 13.97 7.33
CA ARG A 104 -7.46 14.98 6.33
C ARG A 104 -6.58 14.92 5.09
N ALA A 105 -5.28 14.73 5.25
CA ALA A 105 -4.35 14.58 4.12
C ALA A 105 -4.67 13.33 3.29
N ARG A 106 -4.97 12.22 3.95
CA ARG A 106 -5.40 10.97 3.30
C ARG A 106 -6.70 11.18 2.53
N ASP A 107 -7.70 11.81 3.11
CA ASP A 107 -8.99 12.05 2.47
C ASP A 107 -8.86 12.98 1.27
N GLN A 108 -8.02 14.00 1.36
CA GLN A 108 -7.69 14.88 0.23
C GLN A 108 -7.01 14.10 -0.91
N ALA A 109 -6.08 13.22 -0.58
CA ALA A 109 -5.42 12.36 -1.56
C ALA A 109 -6.41 11.44 -2.25
N LEU A 110 -7.32 10.81 -1.51
CA LEU A 110 -8.39 9.98 -2.09
C LEU A 110 -9.28 10.78 -3.05
N SER A 111 -9.66 11.99 -2.69
CA SER A 111 -10.44 12.87 -3.57
C SER A 111 -9.71 13.19 -4.88
N SER A 112 -8.39 13.34 -4.82
CA SER A 112 -7.56 13.58 -6.02
C SER A 112 -7.43 12.32 -6.90
N ILE A 113 -7.42 11.14 -6.29
CA ILE A 113 -7.27 9.86 -6.98
C ILE A 113 -8.61 9.38 -7.57
N ALA A 114 -9.72 9.65 -6.91
CA ALA A 114 -11.03 9.07 -7.20
C ALA A 114 -11.47 9.21 -8.67
N PRO A 115 -11.32 10.36 -9.36
CA PRO A 115 -11.73 10.46 -10.76
C PRO A 115 -10.98 9.51 -11.69
N MET A 116 -9.68 9.33 -11.46
CA MET A 116 -8.84 8.44 -12.26
C MET A 116 -9.21 6.96 -12.06
N VAL A 117 -9.34 6.53 -10.82
CA VAL A 117 -9.63 5.11 -10.52
C VAL A 117 -11.07 4.77 -10.90
N GLY A 118 -12.02 5.68 -10.71
CA GLY A 118 -13.40 5.51 -11.13
C GLY A 118 -13.53 5.29 -12.63
N GLU A 119 -12.84 6.09 -13.44
CA GLU A 119 -12.83 5.92 -14.89
C GLU A 119 -12.30 4.55 -15.33
N VAL A 120 -11.24 4.06 -14.69
CA VAL A 120 -10.68 2.74 -14.98
C VAL A 120 -11.69 1.63 -14.63
N ILE A 121 -12.34 1.72 -13.49
CA ILE A 121 -13.36 0.74 -13.07
C ILE A 121 -14.54 0.72 -14.05
N ASP A 122 -15.02 1.89 -14.47
CA ASP A 122 -16.11 2.00 -15.44
C ASP A 122 -15.77 1.35 -16.78
N LYS A 123 -14.54 1.54 -17.25
CA LYS A 123 -14.05 0.96 -18.52
C LYS A 123 -13.84 -0.56 -18.44
N LEU A 124 -13.34 -1.07 -17.32
CA LEU A 124 -13.09 -2.49 -17.13
C LEU A 124 -14.36 -3.28 -16.79
N GLY A 125 -15.28 -2.64 -16.10
CA GLY A 125 -16.47 -3.27 -15.54
C GLY A 125 -16.29 -3.72 -14.10
N GLU A 126 -17.17 -3.27 -13.22
CA GLU A 126 -17.07 -3.50 -11.78
C GLU A 126 -17.02 -4.98 -11.41
N ASP A 127 -17.91 -5.81 -12.01
CA ASP A 127 -17.95 -7.25 -11.73
C ASP A 127 -16.69 -7.98 -12.16
N ARG A 128 -16.10 -7.59 -13.29
CA ARG A 128 -14.85 -8.17 -13.79
C ARG A 128 -13.69 -7.83 -12.86
N VAL A 129 -13.62 -6.59 -12.38
CA VAL A 129 -12.60 -6.18 -11.41
C VAL A 129 -12.79 -6.95 -10.10
N ARG A 130 -14.01 -7.03 -9.62
CA ARG A 130 -14.34 -7.73 -8.37
C ARG A 130 -13.95 -9.22 -8.43
N SER A 131 -14.14 -9.87 -9.57
CA SER A 131 -13.75 -11.28 -9.76
C SER A 131 -12.24 -11.48 -9.93
N THR A 132 -11.50 -10.45 -10.31
CA THR A 132 -10.03 -10.49 -10.48
C THR A 132 -9.29 -10.33 -9.14
N LEU A 133 -9.84 -9.61 -8.19
CA LEU A 133 -9.18 -9.34 -6.91
C LEU A 133 -8.76 -10.60 -6.14
N PRO A 134 -9.56 -11.67 -6.04
CA PRO A 134 -9.15 -12.90 -5.34
C PRO A 134 -7.89 -13.53 -5.93
N ILE A 135 -7.75 -13.54 -7.25
CA ILE A 135 -6.57 -14.07 -7.94
C ILE A 135 -5.32 -13.25 -7.62
N LEU A 136 -5.44 -11.93 -7.65
CA LEU A 136 -4.32 -11.04 -7.29
C LEU A 136 -3.91 -11.19 -5.82
N ARG A 137 -4.88 -11.36 -4.92
CA ARG A 137 -4.60 -11.63 -3.50
C ARG A 137 -3.88 -12.96 -3.30
N GLN A 138 -4.32 -14.01 -3.99
CA GLN A 138 -3.65 -15.32 -3.95
C GLN A 138 -2.24 -15.24 -4.51
N LEU A 139 -2.03 -14.52 -5.62
CA LEU A 139 -0.70 -14.30 -6.17
C LEU A 139 0.22 -13.62 -5.14
N ARG A 140 -0.27 -12.57 -4.50
CA ARG A 140 0.47 -11.88 -3.44
C ARG A 140 0.84 -12.82 -2.29
N ASP A 141 -0.11 -13.63 -1.85
CA ASP A 141 0.10 -14.59 -0.76
C ASP A 141 1.14 -15.66 -1.13
N GLN A 142 1.12 -16.13 -2.38
CA GLN A 142 2.10 -17.12 -2.86
C GLN A 142 3.52 -16.53 -2.97
N LEU A 143 3.63 -15.24 -3.27
CA LEU A 143 4.92 -14.54 -3.37
C LEU A 143 5.43 -14.04 -2.01
N SER A 144 4.60 -14.05 -0.99
CA SER A 144 5.01 -13.69 0.36
C SER A 144 5.97 -14.74 0.93
N SER A 145 7.09 -14.29 1.51
CA SER A 145 8.10 -15.15 2.12
C SER A 145 7.69 -15.75 3.46
N LYS A 146 6.48 -15.50 3.94
CA LYS A 146 5.95 -16.08 5.16
C LYS A 146 5.27 -17.42 4.90
N PRO A 147 5.63 -18.49 5.64
CA PRO A 147 4.81 -19.69 5.67
C PRO A 147 3.43 -19.32 6.24
N LYS A 148 2.37 -19.80 5.60
CA LYS A 148 1.03 -19.73 6.19
C LYS A 148 1.07 -20.42 7.54
N PRO A 149 0.47 -19.85 8.59
CA PRO A 149 0.18 -20.63 9.77
C PRO A 149 -0.79 -21.75 9.37
N ASP A 150 -0.41 -22.99 9.71
CA ASP A 150 -1.26 -24.18 9.58
C ASP A 150 -2.56 -24.01 10.39
#